data_0ea8de7f1026bd6c9f17296581868f61
#
_entry.id   0ea8de7f1026bd6c9f17296581868f61
#
_cell.length_a   1.000
_cell.length_b   1.000
_cell.length_c   1.000
_cell.angle_alpha   90.00
_cell.angle_beta   90.00
_cell.angle_gamma   90.00
#
_symmetry.space_group_name_H-M   'P 1'
#
loop_
_entity.id
_entity.type
_entity.pdbx_description
1 polymer ?
#
loop_
_entity_poly.entity_id
_entity_poly.type
_entity_poly.pdbx_seq_one_letter_code
_entity_poly.pdbx_strand_id
1 'polypeptide(L)'
;HSGNLLLDQLLGARVHSLPAGQDLDAAMALRAQTLSDAGQVPYVMPVGGSNTIGAMGYVECGLELAEQLQQQQLSFDAIVLATGSAGTQSGLLAGLALAGVDIPVLGITVSRSSDEQCQKVLALLHEVQDVLEQPQLHEDHVICFDQYYGSSYGDPTPQMIEAVRLAASLEGLLLDPVYSGKAFAGLLDLVRHGYFDTSERILFLHTGGAPGLFAYSDCLSEY
;
A
#
# COMPACT_ATOMS: atom_id res chain seq x y z
N HIS A 1 -7.22 -14.66 -18.60
CA HIS A 1 -6.21 -13.77 -18.02
C HIS A 1 -6.70 -12.34 -18.09
N SER A 2 -6.70 -11.61 -16.98
CA SER A 2 -7.16 -10.23 -16.84
C SER A 2 -6.32 -9.49 -15.81
N GLY A 3 -6.48 -8.17 -15.71
CA GLY A 3 -5.78 -7.36 -14.73
C GLY A 3 -4.26 -7.42 -14.85
N ASN A 4 -3.56 -7.44 -13.71
CA ASN A 4 -2.10 -7.41 -13.68
C ASN A 4 -1.44 -8.59 -14.38
N LEU A 5 -2.02 -9.79 -14.30
CA LEU A 5 -1.46 -10.97 -14.98
C LEU A 5 -1.39 -10.80 -16.51
N LEU A 6 -2.39 -10.12 -17.10
CA LEU A 6 -2.36 -9.77 -18.52
C LEU A 6 -1.24 -8.78 -18.81
N LEU A 7 -1.04 -7.78 -17.94
CA LEU A 7 0.03 -6.79 -18.11
C LEU A 7 1.41 -7.45 -18.01
N ASP A 8 1.62 -8.34 -17.04
CA ASP A 8 2.87 -9.07 -16.89
C ASP A 8 3.24 -9.82 -18.18
N GLN A 9 2.27 -10.50 -18.80
CA GLN A 9 2.47 -11.21 -20.06
C GLN A 9 2.76 -10.28 -21.23
N LEU A 10 2.00 -9.17 -21.34
CA LEU A 10 2.18 -8.17 -22.41
C LEU A 10 3.55 -7.48 -22.31
N LEU A 11 4.05 -7.29 -21.10
CA LEU A 11 5.37 -6.71 -20.82
C LEU A 11 6.51 -7.74 -20.95
N GLY A 12 6.20 -9.00 -21.30
CA GLY A 12 7.19 -10.05 -21.55
C GLY A 12 7.70 -10.75 -20.30
N ALA A 13 7.03 -10.60 -19.16
CA ALA A 13 7.40 -11.31 -17.94
C ALA A 13 7.14 -12.83 -18.07
N ARG A 14 8.04 -13.63 -17.50
CA ARG A 14 7.82 -15.07 -17.33
C ARG A 14 7.18 -15.30 -15.96
N VAL A 15 5.87 -15.51 -15.95
CA VAL A 15 5.13 -15.73 -14.71
C VAL A 15 5.25 -17.20 -14.30
N HIS A 16 5.67 -17.44 -13.06
CA HIS A 16 5.73 -18.77 -12.45
C HIS A 16 4.71 -18.83 -11.32
N SER A 17 3.61 -19.55 -11.53
CA SER A 17 2.60 -19.77 -10.50
C SER A 17 3.03 -20.87 -9.54
N LEU A 18 2.86 -20.64 -8.25
CA LEU A 18 3.13 -21.62 -7.20
C LEU A 18 1.80 -22.10 -6.60
N PRO A 19 1.72 -23.35 -6.11
CA PRO A 19 0.58 -23.81 -5.33
C PRO A 19 0.31 -22.94 -4.10
N ALA A 20 -0.96 -22.82 -3.71
CA ALA A 20 -1.33 -22.07 -2.51
C ALA A 20 -0.61 -22.63 -1.27
N GLY A 21 -0.17 -21.71 -0.39
CA GLY A 21 0.53 -22.06 0.85
C GLY A 21 2.03 -22.32 0.71
N GLN A 22 2.60 -22.21 -0.49
CA GLN A 22 4.06 -22.22 -0.62
C GLN A 22 4.69 -20.89 -0.20
N ASP A 23 5.87 -20.99 0.38
CA ASP A 23 6.71 -19.86 0.75
C ASP A 23 7.29 -19.21 -0.52
N LEU A 24 6.78 -18.00 -0.84
CA LEU A 24 7.19 -17.24 -2.01
C LEU A 24 8.64 -16.78 -1.93
N ASP A 25 9.09 -16.39 -0.74
CA ASP A 25 10.46 -15.89 -0.55
C ASP A 25 11.49 -17.02 -0.70
N ALA A 26 11.19 -18.20 -0.15
CA ALA A 26 12.02 -19.39 -0.34
C ALA A 26 12.06 -19.82 -1.82
N ALA A 27 10.94 -19.79 -2.52
CA ALA A 27 10.88 -20.13 -3.95
C ALA A 27 11.65 -19.10 -4.81
N MET A 28 11.56 -17.84 -4.49
CA MET A 28 12.31 -16.77 -5.14
C MET A 28 13.82 -16.91 -4.93
N ALA A 29 14.26 -17.21 -3.69
CA ALA A 29 15.65 -17.45 -3.37
C ALA A 29 16.21 -18.66 -4.13
N LEU A 30 15.47 -19.77 -4.18
CA LEU A 30 15.84 -20.96 -4.95
C LEU A 30 15.97 -20.67 -6.45
N ARG A 31 15.05 -19.86 -6.99
CA ARG A 31 15.10 -19.44 -8.39
C ARG A 31 16.32 -18.59 -8.67
N ALA A 32 16.63 -17.63 -7.81
CA ALA A 32 17.82 -16.80 -7.92
C ALA A 32 19.10 -17.63 -7.90
N GLN A 33 19.20 -18.61 -6.98
CA GLN A 33 20.33 -19.53 -6.92
C GLN A 33 20.47 -20.32 -8.23
N THR A 34 19.37 -20.88 -8.76
CA THR A 34 19.37 -21.63 -10.02
C THR A 34 19.91 -20.80 -11.20
N LEU A 35 19.53 -19.51 -11.26
CA LEU A 35 20.01 -18.59 -12.29
C LEU A 35 21.51 -18.29 -12.12
N SER A 36 21.96 -18.10 -10.87
CA SER A 36 23.37 -17.88 -10.55
C SER A 36 24.24 -19.08 -10.93
N ASP A 37 23.78 -20.29 -10.61
CA ASP A 37 24.47 -21.55 -10.98
C ASP A 37 24.59 -21.73 -12.51
N ALA A 38 23.64 -21.15 -13.25
CA ALA A 38 23.67 -21.08 -14.72
C ALA A 38 24.51 -19.93 -15.29
N GLY A 39 25.26 -19.22 -14.44
CA GLY A 39 26.14 -18.11 -14.84
C GLY A 39 25.43 -16.78 -15.10
N GLN A 40 24.17 -16.63 -14.68
CA GLN A 40 23.43 -15.37 -14.76
C GLN A 40 23.60 -14.56 -13.48
N VAL A 41 23.32 -13.25 -13.54
CA VAL A 41 23.36 -12.35 -12.38
C VAL A 41 21.93 -11.89 -12.09
N PRO A 42 21.17 -12.60 -11.24
CA PRO A 42 19.81 -12.23 -10.91
C PRO A 42 19.80 -11.02 -9.96
N TYR A 43 18.91 -10.06 -10.21
CA TYR A 43 18.54 -9.05 -9.24
C TYR A 43 17.20 -9.44 -8.60
N VAL A 44 17.19 -9.65 -7.28
CA VAL A 44 16.01 -10.12 -6.54
C VAL A 44 15.30 -8.92 -5.93
N MET A 45 14.02 -8.75 -6.28
CA MET A 45 13.13 -7.78 -5.66
C MET A 45 12.15 -8.52 -4.73
N PRO A 46 12.04 -8.14 -3.46
CA PRO A 46 11.09 -8.77 -2.55
C PRO A 46 9.64 -8.47 -2.94
N VAL A 47 8.70 -9.19 -2.36
CA VAL A 47 7.26 -8.96 -2.57
C VAL A 47 6.91 -7.50 -2.32
N GLY A 48 6.25 -6.86 -3.30
CA GLY A 48 5.90 -5.44 -3.28
C GLY A 48 7.09 -4.48 -3.42
N GLY A 49 8.31 -4.97 -3.72
CA GLY A 49 9.51 -4.14 -3.74
C GLY A 49 9.86 -3.53 -2.37
N SER A 50 9.28 -4.08 -1.28
CA SER A 50 9.34 -3.47 0.05
C SER A 50 10.59 -3.89 0.82
N ASN A 51 11.65 -3.16 0.56
CA ASN A 51 12.90 -3.11 1.30
C ASN A 51 13.35 -1.65 1.39
N THR A 52 14.48 -1.38 2.00
CA THR A 52 15.03 -0.03 2.15
C THR A 52 15.17 0.70 0.82
N ILE A 53 15.62 0.03 -0.24
CA ILE A 53 15.79 0.62 -1.58
C ILE A 53 14.43 0.97 -2.18
N GLY A 54 13.48 0.03 -2.17
CA GLY A 54 12.17 0.26 -2.76
C GLY A 54 11.33 1.29 -2.00
N ALA A 55 11.49 1.38 -0.69
CA ALA A 55 10.81 2.37 0.15
C ALA A 55 11.28 3.81 -0.13
N MET A 56 12.50 4.01 -0.67
CA MET A 56 12.98 5.35 -1.05
C MET A 56 12.06 6.08 -2.02
N GLY A 57 11.34 5.36 -2.90
CA GLY A 57 10.34 5.98 -3.77
C GLY A 57 9.20 6.65 -3.00
N TYR A 58 8.85 6.14 -1.82
CA TYR A 58 7.86 6.78 -0.95
C TYR A 58 8.47 7.77 0.04
N VAL A 59 9.77 7.71 0.31
CA VAL A 59 10.51 8.83 0.96
C VAL A 59 10.44 10.06 0.05
N GLU A 60 10.75 9.92 -1.23
CA GLU A 60 10.63 10.99 -2.22
C GLU A 60 9.18 11.50 -2.33
N CYS A 61 8.18 10.60 -2.31
CA CYS A 61 6.77 10.99 -2.29
C CYS A 61 6.42 11.83 -1.05
N GLY A 62 6.96 11.50 0.11
CA GLY A 62 6.77 12.30 1.34
C GLY A 62 7.39 13.69 1.24
N LEU A 63 8.58 13.80 0.67
CA LEU A 63 9.25 15.08 0.42
C LEU A 63 8.47 15.92 -0.59
N GLU A 64 8.05 15.32 -1.70
CA GLU A 64 7.24 15.97 -2.73
C GLU A 64 5.90 16.46 -2.15
N LEU A 65 5.22 15.64 -1.34
CA LEU A 65 3.98 16.02 -0.67
C LEU A 65 4.20 17.23 0.25
N ALA A 66 5.24 17.21 1.06
CA ALA A 66 5.58 18.32 1.96
C ALA A 66 5.80 19.64 1.18
N GLU A 67 6.52 19.56 0.06
CA GLU A 67 6.75 20.71 -0.83
C GLU A 67 5.43 21.21 -1.44
N GLN A 68 4.57 20.32 -1.93
CA GLN A 68 3.28 20.69 -2.50
C GLN A 68 2.35 21.32 -1.46
N LEU A 69 2.31 20.79 -0.24
CA LEU A 69 1.53 21.36 0.87
C LEU A 69 1.97 22.81 1.17
N GLN A 70 3.28 23.03 1.23
CA GLN A 70 3.85 24.37 1.45
C GLN A 70 3.51 25.33 0.29
N GLN A 71 3.73 24.91 -0.95
CA GLN A 71 3.49 25.73 -2.15
C GLN A 71 2.02 26.12 -2.30
N GLN A 72 1.11 25.19 -2.00
CA GLN A 72 -0.33 25.39 -2.14
C GLN A 72 -0.98 25.96 -0.88
N GLN A 73 -0.22 26.14 0.19
CA GLN A 73 -0.72 26.57 1.50
C GLN A 73 -1.86 25.68 2.02
N LEU A 74 -1.70 24.35 1.82
CA LEU A 74 -2.65 23.35 2.27
C LEU A 74 -2.14 22.67 3.54
N SER A 75 -3.09 22.27 4.39
CA SER A 75 -2.86 21.41 5.54
C SER A 75 -3.85 20.26 5.55
N PHE A 76 -3.43 19.12 6.03
CA PHE A 76 -4.27 17.94 6.26
C PHE A 76 -4.04 17.44 7.67
N ASP A 77 -5.10 16.88 8.27
CA ASP A 77 -5.10 16.38 9.64
C ASP A 77 -4.72 14.88 9.69
N ALA A 78 -4.86 14.17 8.57
CA ALA A 78 -4.40 12.79 8.41
C ALA A 78 -4.20 12.42 6.94
N ILE A 79 -3.38 11.39 6.71
CA ILE A 79 -3.22 10.72 5.42
C ILE A 79 -3.73 9.28 5.57
N VAL A 80 -4.59 8.82 4.67
CA VAL A 80 -5.08 7.44 4.64
C VAL A 80 -4.56 6.73 3.39
N LEU A 81 -4.05 5.51 3.55
CA LEU A 81 -3.49 4.70 2.46
C LEU A 81 -3.70 3.20 2.70
N ALA A 82 -3.53 2.40 1.64
CA ALA A 82 -3.47 0.94 1.77
C ALA A 82 -2.08 0.50 2.25
N THR A 83 -2.02 -0.41 3.22
CA THR A 83 -0.77 -0.97 3.71
C THR A 83 -0.78 -2.50 3.64
N GLY A 84 0.28 -3.10 3.14
CA GLY A 84 0.42 -4.56 3.00
C GLY A 84 1.87 -5.01 3.08
N SER A 85 2.68 -4.72 2.05
CA SER A 85 4.10 -5.05 2.04
C SER A 85 4.97 -4.12 2.91
N ALA A 86 4.41 -3.01 3.41
CA ALA A 86 4.95 -1.97 4.28
C ALA A 86 5.68 -0.81 3.57
N GLY A 87 6.25 -1.01 2.38
CA GLY A 87 7.11 -0.01 1.72
C GLY A 87 6.48 1.38 1.55
N THR A 88 5.19 1.44 1.21
CA THR A 88 4.46 2.70 1.04
C THR A 88 4.38 3.50 2.35
N GLN A 89 3.88 2.86 3.41
CA GLN A 89 3.68 3.54 4.70
C GLN A 89 5.00 3.90 5.36
N SER A 90 5.97 2.98 5.36
CA SER A 90 7.29 3.21 5.95
C SER A 90 8.06 4.34 5.24
N GLY A 91 8.09 4.30 3.91
CA GLY A 91 8.77 5.34 3.12
C GLY A 91 8.12 6.71 3.28
N LEU A 92 6.77 6.76 3.24
CA LEU A 92 6.04 8.02 3.42
C LEU A 92 6.28 8.63 4.81
N LEU A 93 6.21 7.82 5.87
CA LEU A 93 6.52 8.28 7.24
C LEU A 93 7.94 8.83 7.34
N ALA A 94 8.94 8.13 6.80
CA ALA A 94 10.33 8.60 6.79
C ALA A 94 10.49 9.90 6.00
N GLY A 95 9.85 10.02 4.82
CA GLY A 95 9.92 11.21 3.99
C GLY A 95 9.27 12.44 4.63
N LEU A 96 8.09 12.28 5.25
CA LEU A 96 7.43 13.35 5.99
C LEU A 96 8.26 13.79 7.20
N ALA A 97 8.82 12.85 7.97
CA ALA A 97 9.71 13.15 9.08
C ALA A 97 10.97 13.91 8.62
N LEU A 98 11.58 13.52 7.49
CA LEU A 98 12.71 14.21 6.89
C LEU A 98 12.37 15.65 6.49
N ALA A 99 11.15 15.88 6.03
CA ALA A 99 10.64 17.21 5.69
C ALA A 99 10.20 18.04 6.92
N GLY A 100 10.19 17.45 8.12
CA GLY A 100 9.68 18.10 9.33
C GLY A 100 8.16 18.28 9.33
N VAL A 101 7.44 17.43 8.62
CA VAL A 101 5.96 17.44 8.53
C VAL A 101 5.40 16.34 9.42
N ASP A 102 4.61 16.74 10.41
CA ASP A 102 3.96 15.83 11.37
C ASP A 102 2.47 15.69 11.03
N ILE A 103 2.17 14.78 10.09
CA ILE A 103 0.80 14.40 9.71
C ILE A 103 0.64 12.90 9.98
N PRO A 104 -0.35 12.46 10.78
CA PRO A 104 -0.63 11.05 11.01
C PRO A 104 -0.88 10.29 9.71
N VAL A 105 -0.21 9.13 9.53
CA VAL A 105 -0.38 8.25 8.36
C VAL A 105 -1.10 6.98 8.79
N LEU A 106 -2.36 6.85 8.40
CA LEU A 106 -3.26 5.77 8.76
C LEU A 106 -3.23 4.69 7.67
N GLY A 107 -2.69 3.52 7.99
CA GLY A 107 -2.62 2.38 7.08
C GLY A 107 -3.86 1.48 7.22
N ILE A 108 -4.61 1.28 6.14
CA ILE A 108 -5.65 0.25 6.08
C ILE A 108 -5.02 -1.04 5.59
N THR A 109 -5.04 -2.09 6.43
CA THR A 109 -4.36 -3.34 6.08
C THR A 109 -5.15 -4.10 5.01
N VAL A 110 -4.44 -4.88 4.20
CA VAL A 110 -5.06 -5.66 3.11
C VAL A 110 -5.00 -7.18 3.34
N SER A 111 -4.34 -7.64 4.40
CA SER A 111 -4.15 -9.09 4.62
C SER A 111 -3.73 -9.52 6.02
N ARG A 112 -3.43 -8.60 6.94
CA ARG A 112 -2.86 -8.90 8.26
C ARG A 112 -3.60 -8.15 9.35
N SER A 113 -3.44 -8.62 10.60
CA SER A 113 -3.88 -7.86 11.77
C SER A 113 -3.14 -6.52 11.87
N SER A 114 -3.74 -5.57 12.57
CA SER A 114 -3.14 -4.26 12.83
C SER A 114 -1.77 -4.41 13.51
N ASP A 115 -1.67 -5.27 14.53
CA ASP A 115 -0.44 -5.48 15.28
C ASP A 115 0.70 -6.01 14.40
N GLU A 116 0.43 -7.06 13.60
CA GLU A 116 1.42 -7.63 12.67
C GLU A 116 1.83 -6.62 11.61
N GLN A 117 0.89 -5.83 11.11
CA GLN A 117 1.17 -4.82 10.10
C GLN A 117 1.98 -3.66 10.66
N CYS A 118 1.63 -3.17 11.87
CA CYS A 118 2.40 -2.12 12.55
C CYS A 118 3.84 -2.55 12.80
N GLN A 119 4.06 -3.76 13.29
CA GLN A 119 5.42 -4.29 13.51
C GLN A 119 6.22 -4.34 12.19
N LYS A 120 5.58 -4.79 11.10
CA LYS A 120 6.22 -4.87 9.79
C LYS A 120 6.58 -3.49 9.23
N VAL A 121 5.68 -2.52 9.36
CA VAL A 121 5.91 -1.13 8.95
C VAL A 121 7.02 -0.50 9.77
N LEU A 122 6.97 -0.67 11.09
CA LEU A 122 7.97 -0.11 12.01
C LEU A 122 9.38 -0.67 11.73
N ALA A 123 9.50 -1.98 11.51
CA ALA A 123 10.78 -2.61 11.19
C ALA A 123 11.39 -2.00 9.91
N LEU A 124 10.64 -1.91 8.83
CA LEU A 124 11.13 -1.33 7.59
C LEU A 124 11.36 0.19 7.71
N LEU A 125 10.53 0.90 8.49
CA LEU A 125 10.70 2.33 8.76
C LEU A 125 12.05 2.59 9.44
N HIS A 126 12.41 1.82 10.46
CA HIS A 126 13.69 1.94 11.14
C HIS A 126 14.87 1.65 10.20
N GLU A 127 14.79 0.61 9.38
CA GLU A 127 15.82 0.33 8.37
C GLU A 127 16.01 1.50 7.38
N VAL A 128 14.91 2.12 6.94
CA VAL A 128 14.92 3.30 6.05
C VAL A 128 15.53 4.50 6.76
N GLN A 129 15.15 4.75 8.01
CA GLN A 129 15.68 5.86 8.80
C GLN A 129 17.18 5.71 9.11
N ASP A 130 17.64 4.48 9.37
CA ASP A 130 19.08 4.20 9.54
C ASP A 130 19.87 4.54 8.27
N VAL A 131 19.36 4.18 7.08
CA VAL A 131 20.00 4.54 5.79
C VAL A 131 20.00 6.06 5.55
N LEU A 132 18.96 6.76 6.02
CA LEU A 132 18.83 8.22 5.91
C LEU A 132 19.54 8.99 7.04
N GLU A 133 20.19 8.29 7.98
CA GLU A 133 20.82 8.87 9.17
C GLU A 133 19.83 9.73 10.01
N GLN A 134 18.54 9.31 10.05
CA GLN A 134 17.49 9.98 10.79
C GLN A 134 17.28 9.38 12.19
N PRO A 135 16.77 10.17 13.15
CA PRO A 135 16.24 9.63 14.40
C PRO A 135 15.08 8.66 14.11
N GLN A 136 15.06 7.52 14.80
CA GLN A 136 13.97 6.56 14.68
C GLN A 136 12.68 7.12 15.27
N LEU A 137 11.59 7.00 14.52
CA LEU A 137 10.25 7.29 15.01
C LEU A 137 9.80 6.20 15.99
N HIS A 138 9.02 6.60 17.00
CA HIS A 138 8.43 5.68 17.95
C HIS A 138 7.27 4.88 17.31
N GLU A 139 6.94 3.74 17.89
CA GLU A 139 5.85 2.87 17.41
C GLU A 139 4.49 3.58 17.31
N ASP A 140 4.22 4.56 18.16
CA ASP A 140 2.98 5.35 18.15
C ASP A 140 2.73 6.12 16.84
N HIS A 141 3.77 6.32 16.02
CA HIS A 141 3.61 6.95 14.70
C HIS A 141 3.09 5.98 13.64
N VAL A 142 3.08 4.68 13.92
CA VAL A 142 2.62 3.66 12.97
C VAL A 142 1.22 3.21 13.36
N ILE A 143 0.23 3.71 12.61
CA ILE A 143 -1.18 3.43 12.87
C ILE A 143 -1.73 2.55 11.76
N CYS A 144 -2.36 1.41 12.12
CA CYS A 144 -2.96 0.47 11.17
C CYS A 144 -4.37 0.05 11.63
N PHE A 145 -5.27 -0.14 10.65
CA PHE A 145 -6.63 -0.63 10.86
C PHE A 145 -6.86 -1.89 10.01
N ASP A 146 -7.37 -2.96 10.61
CA ASP A 146 -7.47 -4.28 9.99
C ASP A 146 -8.91 -4.77 9.71
N GLN A 147 -9.93 -3.95 9.95
CA GLN A 147 -11.33 -4.36 9.87
C GLN A 147 -11.87 -4.48 8.42
N TYR A 148 -11.05 -4.19 7.39
CA TYR A 148 -11.54 -3.94 6.03
C TYR A 148 -11.04 -4.95 4.97
N TYR A 149 -10.10 -5.86 5.29
CA TYR A 149 -9.54 -6.77 4.27
C TYR A 149 -10.37 -8.04 4.02
N GLY A 150 -11.41 -8.29 4.83
CA GLY A 150 -12.26 -9.47 4.69
C GLY A 150 -11.65 -10.71 5.34
N SER A 151 -11.88 -11.89 4.74
CA SER A 151 -11.37 -13.15 5.26
C SER A 151 -9.93 -13.45 4.86
N SER A 152 -9.45 -12.83 3.78
CA SER A 152 -8.10 -13.06 3.23
C SER A 152 -7.68 -11.96 2.26
N TYR A 153 -6.40 -11.97 1.87
CA TYR A 153 -5.89 -11.11 0.81
C TYR A 153 -6.67 -11.30 -0.49
N GLY A 154 -7.14 -10.19 -1.08
CA GLY A 154 -7.89 -10.21 -2.33
C GLY A 154 -9.37 -10.58 -2.19
N ASP A 155 -9.86 -10.89 -0.98
CA ASP A 155 -11.27 -11.18 -0.75
C ASP A 155 -12.13 -9.92 -0.95
N PRO A 156 -13.13 -9.92 -1.86
CA PRO A 156 -14.02 -8.79 -2.05
C PRO A 156 -14.99 -8.67 -0.87
N THR A 157 -15.05 -7.47 -0.27
CA THR A 157 -15.99 -7.17 0.82
C THR A 157 -17.11 -6.24 0.34
N PRO A 158 -18.32 -6.30 0.92
CA PRO A 158 -19.39 -5.36 0.56
C PRO A 158 -19.00 -3.90 0.73
N GLN A 159 -18.24 -3.59 1.77
CA GLN A 159 -17.73 -2.23 2.03
C GLN A 159 -16.76 -1.75 0.94
N MET A 160 -15.87 -2.63 0.48
CA MET A 160 -14.96 -2.33 -0.62
C MET A 160 -15.73 -2.11 -1.93
N ILE A 161 -16.75 -2.95 -2.24
CA ILE A 161 -17.59 -2.79 -3.43
C ILE A 161 -18.31 -1.44 -3.41
N GLU A 162 -18.91 -1.07 -2.27
CA GLU A 162 -19.53 0.25 -2.08
C GLU A 162 -18.52 1.38 -2.32
N ALA A 163 -17.34 1.29 -1.72
CA ALA A 163 -16.29 2.30 -1.81
C ALA A 163 -15.80 2.51 -3.26
N VAL A 164 -15.55 1.42 -3.99
CA VAL A 164 -15.14 1.46 -5.40
C VAL A 164 -16.22 2.12 -6.26
N ARG A 165 -17.50 1.76 -6.05
CA ARG A 165 -18.64 2.35 -6.79
C ARG A 165 -18.83 3.83 -6.49
N LEU A 166 -18.73 4.23 -5.22
CA LEU A 166 -18.86 5.64 -4.82
C LEU A 166 -17.74 6.49 -5.44
N ALA A 167 -16.49 6.05 -5.30
CA ALA A 167 -15.35 6.77 -5.89
C ALA A 167 -15.49 6.91 -7.41
N ALA A 168 -15.92 5.86 -8.10
CA ALA A 168 -16.10 5.88 -9.55
C ALA A 168 -17.27 6.78 -9.98
N SER A 169 -18.43 6.68 -9.32
CA SER A 169 -19.66 7.37 -9.75
C SER A 169 -19.68 8.85 -9.37
N LEU A 170 -19.07 9.22 -8.25
CA LEU A 170 -19.11 10.59 -7.74
C LEU A 170 -17.87 11.40 -8.17
N GLU A 171 -16.70 10.78 -8.22
CA GLU A 171 -15.42 11.48 -8.43
C GLU A 171 -14.69 11.04 -9.71
N GLY A 172 -15.19 10.00 -10.43
CA GLY A 172 -14.49 9.45 -11.60
C GLY A 172 -13.17 8.72 -11.24
N LEU A 173 -12.97 8.36 -9.98
CA LEU A 173 -11.77 7.68 -9.50
C LEU A 173 -11.93 6.16 -9.59
N LEU A 174 -11.01 5.50 -10.29
CA LEU A 174 -11.01 4.04 -10.44
C LEU A 174 -10.07 3.40 -9.41
N LEU A 175 -10.64 2.86 -8.36
CA LEU A 175 -9.94 2.15 -7.29
C LEU A 175 -9.86 0.65 -7.59
N ASP A 176 -8.77 0.00 -7.19
CA ASP A 176 -8.65 -1.46 -7.28
C ASP A 176 -9.32 -2.15 -6.07
N PRO A 177 -9.84 -3.37 -6.21
CA PRO A 177 -10.54 -4.06 -5.12
C PRO A 177 -9.64 -4.58 -4.01
N VAL A 178 -8.33 -4.70 -4.22
CA VAL A 178 -7.40 -5.35 -3.27
C VAL A 178 -6.77 -4.35 -2.30
N TYR A 179 -6.37 -3.19 -2.80
CA TYR A 179 -5.65 -2.15 -2.05
C TYR A 179 -6.46 -0.88 -1.88
N SER A 180 -6.53 -0.06 -2.93
CA SER A 180 -7.12 1.28 -2.85
C SER A 180 -8.62 1.26 -2.51
N GLY A 181 -9.37 0.28 -3.00
CA GLY A 181 -10.78 0.11 -2.66
C GLY A 181 -11.00 -0.24 -1.18
N LYS A 182 -10.15 -1.12 -0.60
CA LYS A 182 -10.22 -1.43 0.84
C LYS A 182 -9.78 -0.26 1.70
N ALA A 183 -8.73 0.45 1.27
CA ALA A 183 -8.29 1.66 1.97
C ALA A 183 -9.36 2.76 1.96
N PHE A 184 -10.03 2.95 0.83
CA PHE A 184 -11.12 3.92 0.74
C PHE A 184 -12.37 3.49 1.52
N ALA A 185 -12.66 2.17 1.59
CA ALA A 185 -13.71 1.64 2.47
C ALA A 185 -13.40 1.95 3.94
N GLY A 186 -12.14 1.76 4.36
CA GLY A 186 -11.69 2.12 5.70
C GLY A 186 -11.83 3.62 5.97
N LEU A 187 -11.42 4.48 5.03
CA LEU A 187 -11.62 5.93 5.16
C LEU A 187 -13.10 6.29 5.34
N LEU A 188 -13.99 5.75 4.50
CA LEU A 188 -15.43 6.02 4.59
C LEU A 188 -16.01 5.58 5.93
N ASP A 189 -15.58 4.44 6.44
CA ASP A 189 -16.02 3.90 7.72
C ASP A 189 -15.53 4.77 8.89
N LEU A 190 -14.26 5.16 8.90
CA LEU A 190 -13.68 6.05 9.91
C LEU A 190 -14.41 7.40 9.96
N VAL A 191 -14.74 7.98 8.79
CA VAL A 191 -15.55 9.21 8.70
C VAL A 191 -16.96 8.99 9.25
N ARG A 192 -17.64 7.92 8.86
CA ARG A 192 -19.02 7.62 9.28
C ARG A 192 -19.15 7.37 10.78
N HIS A 193 -18.12 6.82 11.39
CA HIS A 193 -18.10 6.53 12.83
C HIS A 193 -17.47 7.64 13.68
N GLY A 194 -17.18 8.80 13.07
CA GLY A 194 -16.70 9.98 13.81
C GLY A 194 -15.28 9.84 14.35
N TYR A 195 -14.42 9.08 13.68
CA TYR A 195 -13.00 9.03 14.01
C TYR A 195 -12.33 10.40 13.73
N PHE A 196 -12.81 11.10 12.71
CA PHE A 196 -12.40 12.43 12.35
C PHE A 196 -13.48 13.47 12.72
N ASP A 197 -13.08 14.63 13.18
CA ASP A 197 -13.98 15.76 13.34
C ASP A 197 -14.43 16.31 11.97
N THR A 198 -15.64 16.88 11.92
CA THR A 198 -16.21 17.40 10.66
C THR A 198 -15.43 18.56 10.01
N SER A 199 -14.53 19.18 10.76
CA SER A 199 -13.63 20.23 10.28
C SER A 199 -12.29 19.72 9.76
N GLU A 200 -11.96 18.45 10.01
CA GLU A 200 -10.69 17.86 9.59
C GLU A 200 -10.66 17.59 8.09
N ARG A 201 -9.48 17.76 7.52
CA ARG A 201 -9.18 17.57 6.11
C ARG A 201 -8.30 16.33 5.96
N ILE A 202 -8.80 15.32 5.27
CA ILE A 202 -8.14 14.04 5.12
C ILE A 202 -7.60 13.90 3.70
N LEU A 203 -6.34 13.53 3.57
CA LEU A 203 -5.73 13.19 2.30
C LEU A 203 -5.81 11.67 2.09
N PHE A 204 -6.42 11.24 0.99
CA PHE A 204 -6.38 9.85 0.57
C PHE A 204 -5.28 9.65 -0.46
N LEU A 205 -4.28 8.81 -0.14
CA LEU A 205 -3.19 8.50 -1.06
C LEU A 205 -3.61 7.34 -1.99
N HIS A 206 -3.98 7.69 -3.23
CA HIS A 206 -4.33 6.72 -4.27
C HIS A 206 -3.06 6.17 -4.92
N THR A 207 -2.69 4.94 -4.57
CA THR A 207 -1.43 4.30 -5.01
C THR A 207 -1.53 3.54 -6.34
N GLY A 208 -2.61 3.70 -7.08
CA GLY A 208 -2.82 3.04 -8.37
C GLY A 208 -3.64 1.75 -8.27
N GLY A 209 -3.35 0.77 -9.12
CA GLY A 209 -3.99 -0.55 -9.11
C GLY A 209 -5.19 -0.71 -10.06
N ALA A 210 -5.59 0.31 -10.82
CA ALA A 210 -6.76 0.27 -11.70
C ALA A 210 -6.86 -0.98 -12.61
N PRO A 211 -5.78 -1.58 -13.15
CA PRO A 211 -5.88 -2.82 -13.91
C PRO A 211 -6.45 -4.00 -13.11
N GLY A 212 -6.26 -4.01 -11.77
CA GLY A 212 -6.84 -5.00 -10.87
C GLY A 212 -8.37 -5.03 -10.90
N LEU A 213 -9.01 -3.88 -11.18
CA LEU A 213 -10.45 -3.73 -11.27
C LEU A 213 -11.09 -4.74 -12.25
N PHE A 214 -10.46 -4.95 -13.39
CA PHE A 214 -10.99 -5.82 -14.46
C PHE A 214 -10.92 -7.31 -14.11
N ALA A 215 -10.14 -7.70 -13.11
CA ALA A 215 -10.12 -9.07 -12.60
C ALA A 215 -11.26 -9.38 -11.62
N TYR A 216 -12.00 -8.35 -11.19
CA TYR A 216 -13.12 -8.42 -10.24
C TYR A 216 -14.46 -7.98 -10.84
N SER A 217 -14.58 -8.03 -12.16
CA SER A 217 -15.80 -7.60 -12.89
C SER A 217 -17.08 -8.22 -12.33
N ASP A 218 -17.04 -9.51 -11.95
CA ASP A 218 -18.21 -10.26 -11.53
C ASP A 218 -18.85 -9.68 -10.25
N CYS A 219 -18.04 -9.29 -9.26
CA CYS A 219 -18.55 -8.70 -8.01
C CYS A 219 -18.88 -7.21 -8.13
N LEU A 220 -18.35 -6.53 -9.16
CA LEU A 220 -18.56 -5.09 -9.37
C LEU A 220 -19.70 -4.77 -10.35
N SER A 221 -20.10 -5.71 -11.20
CA SER A 221 -21.15 -5.52 -12.23
C SER A 221 -22.56 -5.84 -11.75
N GLU A 222 -22.74 -6.48 -10.61
CA GLU A 222 -24.07 -6.73 -10.03
C GLU A 222 -24.70 -5.42 -9.51
N TYR A 223 -25.85 -5.07 -10.08
CA TYR A 223 -26.69 -3.92 -9.69
C TYR A 223 -27.71 -4.33 -8.64
#